data_a24e2c797eb3d59414a1315eeb69cc4a
#
_entry.id   a24e2c797eb3d59414a1315eeb69cc4a
#
_cell.length_a   1.000
_cell.length_b   1.000
_cell.length_c   1.000
_cell.angle_alpha   90.00
_cell.angle_beta   90.00
_cell.angle_gamma   90.00
#
_symmetry.space_group_name_H-M   'P 1'
#
loop_
_entity.id
_entity.type
_entity.pdbx_description
1 polymer ?
#
loop_
_entity_poly.entity_id
_entity_poly.type
_entity_poly.pdbx_seq_one_letter_code
_entity_poly.pdbx_strand_id
1 'polypeptide(L)'
;MDYISKYEQLPSLYFVNKYKGLVANIENKDFLRKDILLSQRANDLTTVISFARINLQDSICMTDNRYRQYIYALNSLLWYNSCFDYVWQYAYFDKVATNVTDKNYEKLIKKCLPFPLSKEQALLNYTALMKLCEQLNTLKEYANKLKHRLPIFDIDKQNGIAFFNLGSANPNSIIGYDIDWNSMFSSEGSIVHDPVKITTIWDMLFQADKDIYSFYIDEIISSHSSVQVHTDNL
;
A
#
# COMPACT_ATOMS: atom_id res chain seq x y z
N MET A 1 8.26 10.55 -21.88
CA MET A 1 6.85 10.17 -21.69
C MET A 1 6.35 10.99 -20.52
N ASP A 2 5.26 11.71 -20.68
CA ASP A 2 4.66 12.45 -19.58
C ASP A 2 3.95 11.51 -18.59
N TYR A 3 3.62 12.01 -17.40
CA TYR A 3 3.01 11.18 -16.36
C TYR A 3 1.57 10.78 -16.67
N ILE A 4 0.84 11.57 -17.47
CA ILE A 4 -0.51 11.23 -17.93
C ILE A 4 -0.44 10.00 -18.84
N SER A 5 0.46 10.01 -19.83
CA SER A 5 0.66 8.84 -20.70
C SER A 5 1.15 7.61 -19.95
N LYS A 6 1.98 7.77 -18.90
CA LYS A 6 2.36 6.64 -18.02
C LYS A 6 1.14 6.07 -17.30
N TYR A 7 0.24 6.93 -16.80
CA TYR A 7 -0.96 6.50 -16.10
C TYR A 7 -1.92 5.75 -17.03
N GLU A 8 -2.17 6.26 -18.24
CA GLU A 8 -3.04 5.65 -19.24
C GLU A 8 -2.55 4.25 -19.68
N GLN A 9 -1.26 3.94 -19.51
CA GLN A 9 -0.67 2.64 -19.81
C GLN A 9 -0.71 1.66 -18.63
N LEU A 10 -1.27 2.03 -17.49
CA LEU A 10 -1.44 1.08 -16.39
C LEU A 10 -2.36 -0.05 -16.81
N PRO A 11 -2.00 -1.31 -16.50
CA PRO A 11 -2.78 -2.45 -16.95
C PRO A 11 -4.10 -2.54 -16.18
N SER A 12 -5.11 -3.12 -16.85
CA SER A 12 -6.42 -3.36 -16.24
C SER A 12 -6.33 -4.27 -15.03
N LEU A 13 -7.16 -4.00 -14.03
CA LEU A 13 -7.33 -4.83 -12.85
C LEU A 13 -8.45 -5.86 -13.08
N TYR A 14 -8.48 -6.90 -12.23
CA TYR A 14 -9.45 -7.98 -12.36
C TYR A 14 -10.15 -8.22 -11.02
N PHE A 15 -11.45 -8.50 -11.08
CA PHE A 15 -12.15 -9.15 -9.99
C PHE A 15 -12.11 -10.65 -10.16
N VAL A 16 -11.96 -11.35 -9.05
CA VAL A 16 -11.96 -12.81 -9.03
C VAL A 16 -13.29 -13.33 -8.47
N ASN A 17 -13.84 -14.35 -9.12
CA ASN A 17 -15.11 -14.94 -8.71
C ASN A 17 -14.91 -16.27 -7.97
N LYS A 18 -13.81 -16.98 -8.25
CA LYS A 18 -13.61 -18.33 -7.75
C LYS A 18 -12.15 -18.72 -7.64
N TYR A 19 -11.79 -19.37 -6.54
CA TYR A 19 -10.47 -19.98 -6.38
C TYR A 19 -10.39 -21.33 -7.12
N LYS A 20 -9.29 -21.63 -7.79
CA LYS A 20 -9.12 -22.86 -8.58
C LYS A 20 -9.26 -24.14 -7.75
N GLY A 21 -8.84 -24.12 -6.51
CA GLY A 21 -8.92 -25.25 -5.59
C GLY A 21 -10.35 -25.72 -5.28
N LEU A 22 -11.35 -24.86 -5.51
CA LEU A 22 -12.74 -25.17 -5.20
C LEU A 22 -13.38 -26.15 -6.19
N VAL A 23 -12.97 -26.10 -7.45
CA VAL A 23 -13.56 -26.92 -8.53
C VAL A 23 -13.41 -28.42 -8.26
N ALA A 24 -12.45 -28.79 -7.40
CA ALA A 24 -12.13 -30.18 -7.12
C ALA A 24 -12.88 -30.79 -5.90
N ASN A 25 -13.54 -29.97 -5.02
CA ASN A 25 -14.05 -30.49 -3.74
C ASN A 25 -15.29 -29.74 -3.23
N ILE A 26 -16.42 -29.77 -3.95
CA ILE A 26 -17.69 -29.14 -3.54
C ILE A 26 -18.25 -29.72 -2.22
N GLU A 27 -17.83 -30.92 -1.82
CA GLU A 27 -18.35 -31.59 -0.62
C GLU A 27 -17.71 -31.12 0.70
N ASN A 28 -16.58 -30.39 0.66
CA ASN A 28 -15.88 -29.95 1.87
C ASN A 28 -16.16 -28.46 2.15
N LYS A 29 -17.02 -28.20 3.14
CA LYS A 29 -17.42 -26.84 3.56
C LYS A 29 -16.23 -25.95 4.00
N ASP A 30 -15.16 -26.53 4.50
CA ASP A 30 -13.98 -25.79 4.96
C ASP A 30 -13.15 -25.27 3.78
N PHE A 31 -13.10 -26.01 2.68
CA PHE A 31 -12.52 -25.55 1.42
C PHE A 31 -13.33 -24.39 0.82
N LEU A 32 -14.65 -24.47 0.87
CA LEU A 32 -15.52 -23.40 0.38
C LEU A 32 -15.26 -22.08 1.12
N ARG A 33 -15.06 -22.12 2.43
CA ARG A 33 -14.77 -20.94 3.23
C ARG A 33 -13.42 -20.33 2.92
N LYS A 34 -12.40 -21.17 2.73
CA LYS A 34 -11.07 -20.71 2.33
C LYS A 34 -11.13 -20.00 0.97
N ASP A 35 -11.86 -20.57 0.00
CA ASP A 35 -12.04 -19.99 -1.31
C ASP A 35 -12.73 -18.61 -1.27
N ILE A 36 -13.79 -18.49 -0.47
CA ILE A 36 -14.49 -17.21 -0.25
C ILE A 36 -13.51 -16.18 0.32
N LEU A 37 -12.70 -16.54 1.31
CA LEU A 37 -11.73 -15.63 1.91
C LEU A 37 -10.65 -15.20 0.91
N LEU A 38 -10.11 -16.12 0.13
CA LEU A 38 -9.09 -15.82 -0.86
C LEU A 38 -9.65 -14.91 -1.96
N SER A 39 -10.84 -15.23 -2.47
CA SER A 39 -11.51 -14.38 -3.47
C SER A 39 -11.83 -12.99 -2.91
N GLN A 40 -12.28 -12.90 -1.65
CA GLN A 40 -12.53 -11.63 -1.00
C GLN A 40 -11.24 -10.82 -0.84
N ARG A 41 -10.14 -11.41 -0.35
CA ARG A 41 -8.86 -10.69 -0.19
C ARG A 41 -8.28 -10.26 -1.53
N ALA A 42 -8.43 -11.07 -2.58
CA ALA A 42 -8.03 -10.68 -3.93
C ALA A 42 -8.82 -9.46 -4.44
N ASN A 43 -10.14 -9.44 -4.23
CA ASN A 43 -11.00 -8.33 -4.62
C ASN A 43 -10.78 -7.08 -3.76
N ASP A 44 -10.52 -7.23 -2.47
CA ASP A 44 -10.13 -6.12 -1.60
C ASP A 44 -8.81 -5.49 -2.09
N LEU A 45 -7.83 -6.31 -2.49
CA LEU A 45 -6.57 -5.81 -3.07
C LEU A 45 -6.82 -5.05 -4.37
N THR A 46 -7.66 -5.59 -5.28
CA THR A 46 -8.09 -4.88 -6.50
C THR A 46 -8.66 -3.50 -6.17
N THR A 47 -9.58 -3.44 -5.22
CA THR A 47 -10.22 -2.19 -4.78
C THR A 47 -9.20 -1.19 -4.22
N VAL A 48 -8.26 -1.65 -3.41
CA VAL A 48 -7.24 -0.78 -2.80
C VAL A 48 -6.26 -0.26 -3.86
N ILE A 49 -5.86 -1.09 -4.84
CA ILE A 49 -5.05 -0.64 -5.98
C ILE A 49 -5.81 0.43 -6.78
N SER A 50 -7.12 0.23 -7.03
CA SER A 50 -7.95 1.22 -7.72
C SER A 50 -7.95 2.57 -6.98
N PHE A 51 -8.14 2.58 -5.66
CA PHE A 51 -8.07 3.82 -4.87
C PHE A 51 -6.69 4.47 -4.94
N ALA A 52 -5.61 3.68 -4.92
CA ALA A 52 -4.27 4.21 -5.08
C ALA A 52 -4.09 4.88 -6.45
N ARG A 53 -4.56 4.24 -7.53
CA ARG A 53 -4.49 4.76 -8.90
C ARG A 53 -5.32 6.03 -9.10
N ILE A 54 -6.55 6.09 -8.58
CA ILE A 54 -7.40 7.29 -8.63
C ILE A 54 -6.67 8.48 -7.99
N ASN A 55 -6.14 8.30 -6.79
CA ASN A 55 -5.40 9.36 -6.12
C ASN A 55 -4.10 9.74 -6.88
N LEU A 56 -3.43 8.79 -7.52
CA LEU A 56 -2.27 9.06 -8.37
C LEU A 56 -2.66 9.91 -9.58
N GLN A 57 -3.76 9.56 -10.25
CA GLN A 57 -4.31 10.32 -11.38
C GLN A 57 -4.66 11.74 -10.97
N ASP A 58 -5.41 11.90 -9.87
CA ASP A 58 -5.78 13.22 -9.34
C ASP A 58 -4.54 14.05 -9.05
N SER A 59 -3.50 13.44 -8.45
CA SER A 59 -2.23 14.12 -8.20
C SER A 59 -1.55 14.60 -9.50
N ILE A 60 -1.53 13.77 -10.53
CA ILE A 60 -0.89 14.11 -11.81
C ILE A 60 -1.68 15.20 -12.56
N CYS A 61 -3.01 15.12 -12.54
CA CYS A 61 -3.89 16.05 -13.25
C CYS A 61 -4.05 17.41 -12.54
N MET A 62 -3.76 17.50 -11.25
CA MET A 62 -3.93 18.71 -10.44
C MET A 62 -2.76 19.68 -10.64
N THR A 63 -2.77 20.39 -11.78
CA THR A 63 -1.67 21.29 -12.18
C THR A 63 -1.77 22.69 -11.58
N ASP A 64 -2.97 23.12 -11.19
CA ASP A 64 -3.30 24.46 -10.69
C ASP A 64 -3.13 24.62 -9.18
N ASN A 65 -3.09 23.51 -8.44
CA ASN A 65 -3.00 23.53 -6.99
C ASN A 65 -1.99 22.50 -6.46
N ARG A 66 -0.75 22.95 -6.26
CA ARG A 66 0.36 22.09 -5.78
C ARG A 66 0.09 21.45 -4.42
N TYR A 67 -0.58 22.15 -3.52
CA TYR A 67 -0.91 21.58 -2.22
C TYR A 67 -1.81 20.34 -2.35
N ARG A 68 -2.88 20.47 -3.16
CA ARG A 68 -3.75 19.32 -3.47
C ARG A 68 -3.01 18.23 -4.22
N GLN A 69 -2.15 18.58 -5.16
CA GLN A 69 -1.31 17.64 -5.89
C GLN A 69 -0.51 16.73 -4.94
N TYR A 70 0.13 17.32 -3.91
CA TYR A 70 0.85 16.57 -2.90
C TYR A 70 -0.07 15.73 -2.01
N ILE A 71 -1.22 16.26 -1.58
CA ILE A 71 -2.17 15.50 -0.76
C ILE A 71 -2.62 14.24 -1.49
N TYR A 72 -2.97 14.34 -2.76
CA TYR A 72 -3.36 13.17 -3.55
C TYR A 72 -2.20 12.18 -3.74
N ALA A 73 -0.98 12.65 -3.98
CA ALA A 73 0.19 11.77 -4.04
C ALA A 73 0.41 11.01 -2.72
N LEU A 74 0.27 11.69 -1.59
CA LEU A 74 0.40 11.08 -0.27
C LEU A 74 -0.74 10.10 0.04
N ASN A 75 -1.96 10.42 -0.37
CA ASN A 75 -3.08 9.49 -0.27
C ASN A 75 -2.85 8.24 -1.11
N SER A 76 -2.39 8.40 -2.36
CA SER A 76 -2.00 7.27 -3.21
C SER A 76 -0.94 6.40 -2.54
N LEU A 77 0.09 7.01 -1.95
CA LEU A 77 1.14 6.30 -1.22
C LEU A 77 0.58 5.49 -0.04
N LEU A 78 -0.35 6.04 0.72
CA LEU A 78 -0.99 5.32 1.84
C LEU A 78 -1.84 4.15 1.34
N TRP A 79 -2.55 4.31 0.22
CA TRP A 79 -3.31 3.22 -0.38
C TRP A 79 -2.41 2.11 -0.92
N TYR A 80 -1.32 2.43 -1.63
CA TYR A 80 -0.34 1.41 -2.05
C TYR A 80 0.32 0.72 -0.84
N ASN A 81 0.60 1.45 0.23
CA ASN A 81 1.09 0.82 1.46
C ASN A 81 0.04 -0.12 2.07
N SER A 82 -1.25 0.20 1.97
CA SER A 82 -2.32 -0.68 2.45
C SER A 82 -2.44 -1.97 1.64
N CYS A 83 -1.99 -2.00 0.38
CA CYS A 83 -1.92 -3.23 -0.41
C CYS A 83 -1.10 -4.33 0.29
N PHE A 84 -0.08 -3.93 1.08
CA PHE A 84 0.71 -4.88 1.88
C PHE A 84 -0.16 -5.72 2.82
N ASP A 85 -1.11 -5.10 3.49
CA ASP A 85 -1.96 -5.78 4.46
C ASP A 85 -2.75 -6.89 3.76
N TYR A 86 -3.29 -6.60 2.59
CA TYR A 86 -4.09 -7.57 1.81
C TYR A 86 -3.23 -8.65 1.17
N VAL A 87 -2.05 -8.32 0.67
CA VAL A 87 -1.09 -9.29 0.12
C VAL A 87 -0.65 -10.29 1.19
N TRP A 88 -0.29 -9.81 2.40
CA TRP A 88 0.08 -10.68 3.51
C TRP A 88 -1.08 -11.55 3.96
N GLN A 89 -2.28 -10.99 4.05
CA GLN A 89 -3.48 -11.75 4.42
C GLN A 89 -3.81 -12.81 3.39
N TYR A 90 -3.76 -12.46 2.10
CA TYR A 90 -3.96 -13.43 1.02
C TYR A 90 -2.94 -14.57 1.12
N ALA A 91 -1.66 -14.26 1.21
CA ALA A 91 -0.59 -15.25 1.35
C ALA A 91 -0.78 -16.15 2.58
N TYR A 92 -1.23 -15.58 3.70
CA TYR A 92 -1.53 -16.36 4.91
C TYR A 92 -2.69 -17.35 4.68
N PHE A 93 -3.79 -16.90 4.11
CA PHE A 93 -4.92 -17.79 3.82
C PHE A 93 -4.57 -18.83 2.77
N ASP A 94 -3.75 -18.50 1.80
CA ASP A 94 -3.32 -19.45 0.78
C ASP A 94 -2.32 -20.49 1.30
N LYS A 95 -1.26 -20.07 1.98
CA LYS A 95 -0.12 -20.93 2.33
C LYS A 95 -0.18 -21.52 3.74
N VAL A 96 -0.84 -20.86 4.70
CA VAL A 96 -0.75 -21.23 6.13
C VAL A 96 -2.08 -21.72 6.68
N ALA A 97 -3.19 -21.06 6.39
CA ALA A 97 -4.48 -21.44 6.94
C ALA A 97 -5.00 -22.74 6.29
N THR A 98 -4.90 -23.84 7.01
CA THR A 98 -5.36 -25.16 6.55
C THR A 98 -6.83 -25.39 6.79
N ASN A 99 -7.38 -24.89 7.90
CA ASN A 99 -8.77 -25.07 8.31
C ASN A 99 -9.42 -23.73 8.64
N VAL A 100 -10.36 -23.29 7.81
CA VAL A 100 -11.16 -22.09 8.05
C VAL A 100 -12.58 -22.50 8.42
N THR A 101 -12.88 -22.46 9.71
CA THR A 101 -14.20 -22.80 10.24
C THR A 101 -14.93 -21.55 10.75
N ASP A 102 -16.27 -21.61 10.93
CA ASP A 102 -17.03 -20.47 11.49
C ASP A 102 -16.51 -20.05 12.85
N LYS A 103 -16.02 -21.02 13.65
CA LYS A 103 -15.51 -20.75 15.00
C LYS A 103 -14.17 -20.00 15.01
N ASN A 104 -13.36 -20.15 13.97
CA ASN A 104 -12.04 -19.52 13.91
C ASN A 104 -11.95 -18.36 12.90
N TYR A 105 -12.95 -18.17 12.04
CA TYR A 105 -12.97 -17.17 10.98
C TYR A 105 -12.69 -15.76 11.50
N GLU A 106 -13.45 -15.29 12.50
CA GLU A 106 -13.23 -13.95 13.08
C GLU A 106 -11.85 -13.82 13.74
N LYS A 107 -11.37 -14.90 14.38
CA LYS A 107 -10.05 -14.93 14.99
C LYS A 107 -8.95 -14.86 13.94
N LEU A 108 -9.12 -15.52 12.81
CA LEU A 108 -8.20 -15.48 11.67
C LEU A 108 -8.15 -14.09 11.05
N ILE A 109 -9.31 -13.45 10.82
CA ILE A 109 -9.36 -12.07 10.30
C ILE A 109 -8.69 -11.09 11.27
N LYS A 110 -8.96 -11.19 12.57
CA LYS A 110 -8.33 -10.31 13.57
C LYS A 110 -6.81 -10.52 13.69
N LYS A 111 -6.30 -11.71 13.36
CA LYS A 111 -4.87 -12.01 13.37
C LYS A 111 -4.12 -11.55 12.12
N CYS A 112 -4.83 -11.23 11.05
CA CYS A 112 -4.24 -10.91 9.76
C CYS A 112 -3.62 -9.50 9.68
N LEU A 113 -2.84 -9.10 10.66
CA LEU A 113 -1.98 -7.93 10.56
C LEU A 113 -0.59 -8.37 10.03
N PRO A 114 0.03 -7.61 9.11
CA PRO A 114 1.30 -7.99 8.50
C PRO A 114 2.40 -8.27 9.51
N PHE A 115 2.46 -7.53 10.60
CA PHE A 115 3.49 -7.70 11.63
C PHE A 115 3.40 -9.05 12.36
N PRO A 116 2.22 -9.54 12.83
CA PRO A 116 2.10 -10.90 13.34
C PRO A 116 2.36 -11.98 12.30
N LEU A 117 1.97 -11.75 11.03
CA LEU A 117 2.15 -12.71 9.94
C LEU A 117 3.62 -12.87 9.55
N SER A 118 4.45 -11.86 9.71
CA SER A 118 5.89 -11.93 9.45
C SER A 118 6.64 -12.91 10.36
N LYS A 119 5.99 -13.48 11.39
CA LYS A 119 6.54 -14.55 12.23
C LYS A 119 6.23 -15.96 11.71
N GLU A 120 5.36 -16.07 10.72
CA GLU A 120 5.00 -17.36 10.12
C GLU A 120 6.09 -17.84 9.18
N GLN A 121 6.79 -18.91 9.53
CA GLN A 121 7.92 -19.42 8.76
C GLN A 121 7.54 -19.77 7.30
N ALA A 122 6.33 -20.26 7.07
CA ALA A 122 5.86 -20.55 5.72
C ALA A 122 5.78 -19.30 4.84
N LEU A 123 5.46 -18.13 5.41
CA LEU A 123 5.44 -16.86 4.68
C LEU A 123 6.85 -16.29 4.47
N LEU A 124 7.76 -16.48 5.44
CA LEU A 124 9.15 -16.07 5.27
C LEU A 124 9.86 -16.88 4.17
N ASN A 125 9.43 -18.12 3.95
CA ASN A 125 9.94 -18.98 2.87
C ASN A 125 9.23 -18.74 1.52
N TYR A 126 8.21 -17.87 1.49
CA TYR A 126 7.49 -17.55 0.27
C TYR A 126 8.26 -16.48 -0.54
N THR A 127 9.08 -16.93 -1.46
CA THR A 127 10.05 -16.10 -2.21
C THR A 127 9.39 -14.91 -2.91
N ALA A 128 8.23 -15.10 -3.57
CA ALA A 128 7.54 -14.03 -4.27
C ALA A 128 7.08 -12.91 -3.31
N LEU A 129 6.55 -13.28 -2.13
CA LEU A 129 6.15 -12.34 -1.11
C LEU A 129 7.36 -11.57 -0.54
N MET A 130 8.46 -12.26 -0.26
CA MET A 130 9.68 -11.62 0.26
C MET A 130 10.28 -10.65 -0.75
N LYS A 131 10.33 -11.04 -2.02
CA LYS A 131 10.76 -10.15 -3.11
C LYS A 131 9.90 -8.89 -3.20
N LEU A 132 8.57 -9.02 -3.13
CA LEU A 132 7.66 -7.87 -3.11
C LEU A 132 7.92 -6.98 -1.89
N CYS A 133 8.15 -7.56 -0.70
CA CYS A 133 8.47 -6.81 0.51
C CYS A 133 9.75 -5.96 0.35
N GLU A 134 10.78 -6.50 -0.29
CA GLU A 134 12.03 -5.79 -0.59
C GLU A 134 11.80 -4.65 -1.58
N GLN A 135 11.09 -4.92 -2.68
CA GLN A 135 10.77 -3.92 -3.71
C GLN A 135 9.97 -2.73 -3.15
N LEU A 136 9.06 -2.98 -2.21
CA LEU A 136 8.21 -1.94 -1.63
C LEU A 136 8.79 -1.31 -0.34
N ASN A 137 10.04 -1.61 0.03
CA ASN A 137 10.64 -1.10 1.28
C ASN A 137 10.67 0.43 1.33
N THR A 138 11.06 1.09 0.25
CA THR A 138 11.10 2.55 0.16
C THR A 138 9.71 3.16 0.35
N LEU A 139 8.68 2.62 -0.32
CA LEU A 139 7.30 3.06 -0.16
C LEU A 139 6.84 2.93 1.30
N LYS A 140 7.15 1.83 1.96
CA LYS A 140 6.83 1.57 3.36
C LYS A 140 7.52 2.57 4.31
N GLU A 141 8.77 2.91 4.04
CA GLU A 141 9.50 3.94 4.81
C GLU A 141 8.82 5.30 4.72
N TYR A 142 8.42 5.72 3.51
CA TYR A 142 7.68 6.97 3.31
C TYR A 142 6.29 6.93 3.98
N ALA A 143 5.55 5.82 3.85
CA ALA A 143 4.27 5.66 4.53
C ALA A 143 4.40 5.74 6.07
N ASN A 144 5.46 5.17 6.63
CA ASN A 144 5.74 5.27 8.06
C ASN A 144 6.11 6.71 8.47
N LYS A 145 6.88 7.42 7.65
CA LYS A 145 7.15 8.85 7.88
C LYS A 145 5.85 9.64 7.92
N LEU A 146 4.93 9.41 6.97
CA LEU A 146 3.61 10.05 6.95
C LEU A 146 2.76 9.75 8.18
N LYS A 147 2.77 8.51 8.66
CA LYS A 147 1.97 8.11 9.83
C LYS A 147 2.49 8.70 11.14
N HIS A 148 3.78 8.94 11.25
CA HIS A 148 4.44 9.30 12.50
C HIS A 148 5.07 10.70 12.50
N ARG A 149 5.04 11.43 11.38
CA ARG A 149 5.64 12.75 11.23
C ARG A 149 4.71 13.66 10.46
N LEU A 150 4.75 14.94 10.78
CA LEU A 150 3.97 15.94 10.06
C LEU A 150 4.65 16.25 8.72
N PRO A 151 3.96 16.10 7.58
CA PRO A 151 4.49 16.54 6.30
C PRO A 151 4.49 18.08 6.23
N ILE A 152 5.60 18.65 5.81
CA ILE A 152 5.74 20.10 5.56
C ILE A 152 5.89 20.29 4.05
N PHE A 153 5.02 21.12 3.47
CA PHE A 153 5.05 21.41 2.04
C PHE A 153 5.92 22.66 1.80
N ASP A 154 6.99 22.50 1.06
CA ASP A 154 7.81 23.63 0.59
C ASP A 154 7.18 24.21 -0.69
N ILE A 155 6.09 24.94 -0.49
CA ILE A 155 5.31 25.54 -1.60
C ILE A 155 6.08 26.71 -2.23
N ASP A 156 6.75 27.51 -1.43
CA ASP A 156 7.42 28.74 -1.88
C ASP A 156 8.64 28.44 -2.76
N LYS A 157 9.43 27.44 -2.36
CA LYS A 157 10.59 26.99 -3.14
C LYS A 157 10.25 25.99 -4.23
N GLN A 158 8.99 25.54 -4.30
CA GLN A 158 8.49 24.59 -5.31
C GLN A 158 9.22 23.23 -5.33
N ASN A 159 9.90 22.86 -4.25
CA ASN A 159 10.87 21.79 -4.28
C ASN A 159 10.38 20.46 -3.71
N GLY A 160 9.26 20.44 -2.98
CA GLY A 160 8.75 19.16 -2.55
C GLY A 160 8.13 19.09 -1.15
N ILE A 161 8.12 17.91 -0.58
CA ILE A 161 7.65 17.62 0.76
C ILE A 161 8.85 17.32 1.65
N ALA A 162 8.95 18.02 2.77
CA ALA A 162 9.79 17.66 3.89
C ALA A 162 8.96 17.02 5.00
N PHE A 163 9.58 16.16 5.81
CA PHE A 163 8.93 15.53 6.94
C PHE A 163 9.54 16.06 8.23
N PHE A 164 8.68 16.47 9.16
CA PHE A 164 9.11 16.88 10.48
C PHE A 164 9.67 15.69 11.26
N ASN A 165 10.92 15.77 11.73
CA ASN A 165 11.54 14.70 12.48
C ASN A 165 11.32 14.85 13.99
N LEU A 166 10.23 14.31 14.51
CA LEU A 166 9.94 14.32 15.96
C LEU A 166 10.96 13.53 16.80
N GLY A 167 11.76 12.65 16.17
CA GLY A 167 12.67 11.74 16.88
C GLY A 167 13.93 12.38 17.44
N SER A 168 14.28 13.59 17.02
CA SER A 168 15.44 14.34 17.53
C SER A 168 15.06 15.54 18.42
N ALA A 169 13.75 15.84 18.54
CA ALA A 169 13.30 16.85 19.48
C ALA A 169 13.46 16.31 20.92
N ASN A 170 14.19 17.03 21.75
CA ASN A 170 14.24 16.74 23.17
C ASN A 170 12.80 16.76 23.71
N PRO A 171 12.26 15.65 24.24
CA PRO A 171 10.89 15.61 24.72
C PRO A 171 10.57 16.71 25.75
N ASN A 172 11.57 17.21 26.44
CA ASN A 172 11.44 18.32 27.38
C ASN A 172 11.29 19.70 26.71
N SER A 173 11.62 19.84 25.43
CA SER A 173 11.45 21.08 24.67
C SER A 173 10.08 21.21 24.00
N ILE A 174 9.30 20.12 23.93
CA ILE A 174 7.96 20.09 23.32
C ILE A 174 6.86 20.48 24.32
N ILE A 175 7.14 20.46 25.62
CA ILE A 175 6.15 20.69 26.68
C ILE A 175 6.00 22.19 27.01
N GLY A 176 6.86 23.07 26.49
CA GLY A 176 6.72 24.52 26.60
C GLY A 176 5.89 25.09 25.46
N TYR A 177 4.90 25.89 25.79
CA TYR A 177 3.99 26.56 24.84
C TYR A 177 4.66 27.59 23.90
N ASP A 178 5.96 27.79 24.00
CA ASP A 178 6.75 28.64 23.10
C ASP A 178 7.50 27.77 22.09
N ILE A 179 6.77 27.36 21.05
CA ILE A 179 7.41 26.82 19.86
C ILE A 179 8.01 28.00 19.09
N ASP A 180 9.32 28.17 19.20
CA ASP A 180 10.03 29.09 18.31
C ASP A 180 10.07 28.47 16.90
N TRP A 181 9.11 28.87 16.08
CA TRP A 181 9.00 28.43 14.69
C TRP A 181 10.27 28.72 13.88
N ASN A 182 11.02 29.77 14.25
CA ASN A 182 12.27 30.10 13.56
C ASN A 182 13.38 29.11 13.89
N SER A 183 13.44 28.58 15.12
CA SER A 183 14.39 27.54 15.48
C SER A 183 14.04 26.16 14.88
N MET A 184 12.77 25.92 14.60
CA MET A 184 12.32 24.70 13.91
C MET A 184 12.78 24.66 12.45
N PHE A 185 13.06 25.79 11.85
CA PHE A 185 13.51 25.94 10.46
C PHE A 185 15.00 26.26 10.34
N SER A 186 15.73 26.32 11.46
CA SER A 186 17.19 26.53 11.45
C SER A 186 17.92 25.25 11.06
N SER A 187 19.12 25.40 10.49
CA SER A 187 19.97 24.28 10.06
C SER A 187 20.38 23.32 11.20
N GLU A 188 20.19 23.69 12.43
CA GLU A 188 20.49 22.90 13.63
C GLU A 188 19.25 22.16 14.19
N GLY A 189 18.07 22.48 13.67
CA GLY A 189 16.82 21.83 14.06
C GLY A 189 16.58 20.51 13.34
N SER A 190 15.84 19.67 13.99
CA SER A 190 15.50 18.29 13.63
C SER A 190 14.65 18.10 12.37
N ILE A 191 14.66 19.00 11.42
CA ILE A 191 13.91 18.91 10.18
C ILE A 191 14.77 18.19 9.13
N VAL A 192 14.20 17.19 8.49
CA VAL A 192 14.84 16.59 7.32
C VAL A 192 14.83 17.62 6.19
N HIS A 193 16.01 18.14 5.89
CA HIS A 193 16.18 19.32 5.04
C HIS A 193 16.05 19.06 3.54
N ASP A 194 16.01 17.81 3.08
CA ASP A 194 15.90 17.49 1.67
C ASP A 194 14.44 17.23 1.28
N PRO A 195 13.73 18.22 0.74
CA PRO A 195 12.37 18.03 0.28
C PRO A 195 12.34 17.07 -0.92
N VAL A 196 11.46 16.08 -0.85
CA VAL A 196 11.27 15.12 -1.93
C VAL A 196 10.39 15.75 -3.00
N LYS A 197 10.86 15.80 -4.24
CA LYS A 197 10.09 16.30 -5.37
C LYS A 197 8.85 15.43 -5.61
N ILE A 198 7.77 16.05 -6.07
CA ILE A 198 6.54 15.34 -6.42
C ILE A 198 6.78 14.26 -7.48
N THR A 199 7.63 14.53 -8.46
CA THR A 199 7.98 13.58 -9.52
C THR A 199 8.67 12.33 -8.98
N THR A 200 9.51 12.47 -7.96
CA THR A 200 10.14 11.32 -7.27
C THR A 200 9.08 10.46 -6.58
N ILE A 201 8.05 11.09 -5.98
CA ILE A 201 6.94 10.36 -5.37
C ILE A 201 6.14 9.62 -6.44
N TRP A 202 5.80 10.28 -7.56
CA TRP A 202 5.10 9.63 -8.67
C TRP A 202 5.87 8.44 -9.24
N ASP A 203 7.17 8.60 -9.49
CA ASP A 203 8.00 7.49 -10.00
C ASP A 203 8.02 6.31 -9.03
N MET A 204 8.10 6.56 -7.73
CA MET A 204 7.99 5.54 -6.70
C MET A 204 6.61 4.86 -6.70
N LEU A 205 5.53 5.61 -6.90
CA LEU A 205 4.16 5.07 -6.94
C LEU A 205 3.94 4.22 -8.19
N PHE A 206 4.43 4.63 -9.36
CA PHE A 206 4.40 3.82 -10.58
C PHE A 206 5.20 2.53 -10.43
N GLN A 207 6.37 2.59 -9.77
CA GLN A 207 7.14 1.38 -9.51
C GLN A 207 6.41 0.45 -8.53
N ALA A 208 5.81 0.99 -7.48
CA ALA A 208 5.00 0.23 -6.54
C ALA A 208 3.79 -0.43 -7.22
N ASP A 209 3.08 0.30 -8.09
CA ASP A 209 1.99 -0.27 -8.89
C ASP A 209 2.47 -1.46 -9.69
N LYS A 210 3.55 -1.31 -10.43
CA LYS A 210 4.14 -2.37 -11.25
C LYS A 210 4.49 -3.61 -10.43
N ASP A 211 5.12 -3.44 -9.27
CA ASP A 211 5.57 -4.54 -8.44
C ASP A 211 4.39 -5.27 -7.78
N ILE A 212 3.42 -4.52 -7.27
CA ILE A 212 2.17 -5.07 -6.72
C ILE A 212 1.37 -5.78 -7.81
N TYR A 213 1.26 -5.17 -9.00
CA TYR A 213 0.53 -5.74 -10.12
C TYR A 213 1.17 -7.04 -10.61
N SER A 214 2.50 -7.12 -10.70
CA SER A 214 3.17 -8.37 -11.06
C SER A 214 2.85 -9.49 -10.06
N PHE A 215 2.97 -9.21 -8.76
CA PHE A 215 2.58 -10.18 -7.73
C PHE A 215 1.09 -10.57 -7.84
N TYR A 216 0.23 -9.58 -8.06
CA TYR A 216 -1.21 -9.80 -8.21
C TYR A 216 -1.54 -10.73 -9.38
N ILE A 217 -0.93 -10.54 -10.54
CA ILE A 217 -1.16 -11.42 -11.71
C ILE A 217 -0.55 -12.80 -11.49
N ASP A 218 0.72 -12.88 -11.07
CA ASP A 218 1.47 -14.12 -11.02
C ASP A 218 1.03 -15.03 -9.87
N GLU A 219 0.73 -14.49 -8.73
CA GLU A 219 0.48 -15.27 -7.51
C GLU A 219 -1.01 -15.32 -7.12
N ILE A 220 -1.79 -14.27 -7.43
CA ILE A 220 -3.20 -14.20 -7.05
C ILE A 220 -4.10 -14.62 -8.21
N ILE A 221 -4.11 -13.87 -9.30
CA ILE A 221 -5.03 -14.12 -10.42
C ILE A 221 -4.81 -15.51 -11.01
N SER A 222 -3.56 -15.95 -11.16
CA SER A 222 -3.22 -17.29 -11.62
C SER A 222 -3.83 -18.42 -10.78
N SER A 223 -4.15 -18.16 -9.52
CA SER A 223 -4.75 -19.12 -8.58
C SER A 223 -6.27 -19.22 -8.69
N HIS A 224 -6.94 -18.27 -9.37
CA HIS A 224 -8.40 -18.25 -9.47
C HIS A 224 -8.91 -18.91 -10.75
N SER A 225 -10.09 -19.55 -10.67
CA SER A 225 -10.70 -20.25 -11.79
C SER A 225 -11.43 -19.35 -12.77
N SER A 226 -11.89 -18.19 -12.29
CA SER A 226 -12.58 -17.20 -13.12
C SER A 226 -12.26 -15.79 -12.64
N VAL A 227 -12.06 -14.90 -13.59
CA VAL A 227 -11.79 -13.47 -13.35
C VAL A 227 -12.65 -12.64 -14.29
N GLN A 228 -13.00 -11.44 -13.85
CA GLN A 228 -13.67 -10.41 -14.65
C GLN A 228 -12.79 -9.17 -14.68
N VAL A 229 -12.72 -8.52 -15.83
CA VAL A 229 -11.98 -7.26 -15.95
C VAL A 229 -12.68 -6.22 -15.07
N HIS A 230 -11.91 -5.58 -14.20
CA HIS A 230 -12.35 -4.40 -13.49
C HIS A 230 -12.18 -3.21 -14.45
N THR A 231 -13.28 -2.80 -15.05
CA THR A 231 -13.31 -1.54 -15.80
C THR A 231 -13.50 -0.42 -14.78
N ASP A 232 -12.42 0.32 -14.53
CA ASP A 232 -12.53 1.63 -13.92
C ASP A 232 -13.27 2.51 -14.95
N ASN A 233 -14.61 2.47 -14.93
CA ASN A 233 -15.41 3.46 -15.59
C ASN A 233 -15.26 4.76 -14.80
N LEU A 234 -14.15 5.45 -15.00
CA LEU A 234 -13.85 6.80 -14.51
C LEU A 234 -14.01 7.78 -15.64
#